data_1b1361c81c3b1a19041f6e62bffc01bf
#
_entry.id   1b1361c81c3b1a19041f6e62bffc01bf
#
_cell.length_a   1.000
_cell.length_b   1.000
_cell.length_c   1.000
_cell.angle_alpha   90.00
_cell.angle_beta   90.00
_cell.angle_gamma   90.00
#
_symmetry.space_group_name_H-M   'P 1'
#
loop_
_entity.id
_entity.type
_entity.pdbx_description
1 polymer ?
#
loop_
_entity_poly.entity_id
_entity_poly.type
_entity_poly.pdbx_seq_one_letter_code
_entity_poly.pdbx_strand_id
1 'polypeptide(L)'
;MRTASSRHTEDPLIPTEWVEKEVAVVGLGRTGVAVGEWLADHGARVYASDADDRPELAAAAERLRAKSVAVDLGTHDLERIGAAAAVVVSPGVPPTAAPLVVARQSGIPVVAELDLAVRALAGTRTVVVTGTNGKTTTTALTAHLLQAGGIKAEAAGNIGRPLIELAEADLDWVVVEASSFQLHDAPNLAPSVGVLTNLAPDHMDRYDSLESYYADKKRLFQHGTDESVWILNGDDEAVESLAGDTLGERQRWSTRSRADAWWDRASGDLMVGSAPLMERSRLSLLGDHNVENALAAILAAAAAGLDYSAIPAALETFQPLAHRLESVREVGRVLWINDSKATNVASTTVGLSAMDRPFVLLVGGREKGEDLRRLIPHLQGCRAVIAFGEAAERFRRDLGAAVDLRVASSLDDAVTLAQATAAGGDVVLLSPACPSFDQFRDFEQRGDSFKEMVAEL
;
A
#
# COMPACT_ATOMS: atom_id res chain seq x y z
N MET A 1 4.57 -7.80 -41.25
CA MET A 1 6.00 -7.67 -40.98
C MET A 1 6.25 -6.24 -40.54
N ARG A 2 6.25 -5.98 -39.25
CA ARG A 2 6.77 -4.73 -38.69
C ARG A 2 8.13 -5.09 -38.09
N THR A 3 9.13 -4.44 -38.65
CA THR A 3 10.54 -4.52 -38.29
C THR A 3 10.71 -4.22 -36.80
N ALA A 4 11.40 -5.10 -36.09
CA ALA A 4 11.88 -4.83 -34.73
C ALA A 4 12.72 -3.53 -34.80
N SER A 5 12.16 -2.46 -34.19
CA SER A 5 12.90 -1.24 -33.94
C SER A 5 13.97 -1.54 -32.91
N SER A 6 15.19 -1.41 -33.30
CA SER A 6 16.38 -1.44 -32.45
C SER A 6 16.16 -0.55 -31.25
N ARG A 7 16.28 -1.16 -30.05
CA ARG A 7 16.39 -0.41 -28.80
C ARG A 7 17.52 0.61 -28.98
N HIS A 8 17.16 1.88 -28.89
CA HIS A 8 18.15 2.96 -28.97
C HIS A 8 19.08 2.84 -27.75
N THR A 9 20.33 2.85 -28.07
CA THR A 9 21.49 2.97 -27.22
C THR A 9 21.38 4.17 -26.28
N GLU A 10 21.52 3.90 -24.95
CA GLU A 10 22.43 4.63 -24.09
C GLU A 10 21.97 5.95 -23.50
N ASP A 11 20.78 6.00 -22.86
CA ASP A 11 20.74 6.74 -21.60
C ASP A 11 21.16 5.76 -20.50
N PRO A 12 22.20 6.04 -19.73
CA PRO A 12 22.63 5.13 -18.68
C PRO A 12 21.47 5.00 -17.67
N LEU A 13 21.13 3.75 -17.28
CA LEU A 13 20.04 3.43 -16.36
C LEU A 13 20.18 4.16 -15.02
N ILE A 14 21.39 4.58 -14.68
CA ILE A 14 21.69 5.49 -13.56
C ILE A 14 22.11 6.86 -14.10
N PRO A 15 21.85 7.96 -13.38
CA PRO A 15 22.34 9.29 -13.76
C PRO A 15 23.84 9.27 -14.03
N THR A 16 24.27 9.87 -15.15
CA THR A 16 25.68 9.84 -15.60
C THR A 16 26.61 10.41 -14.51
N GLU A 17 26.12 11.38 -13.75
CA GLU A 17 26.85 12.01 -12.65
C GLU A 17 27.04 11.08 -11.43
N TRP A 18 26.35 9.93 -11.37
CA TRP A 18 26.50 8.92 -10.31
C TRP A 18 27.49 7.81 -10.70
N VAL A 19 27.83 7.69 -11.99
CA VAL A 19 28.77 6.68 -12.48
C VAL A 19 30.14 6.94 -11.85
N GLU A 20 30.76 5.90 -11.28
CA GLU A 20 32.05 5.95 -10.56
C GLU A 20 32.08 6.84 -9.31
N LYS A 21 30.97 7.54 -8.99
CA LYS A 21 30.83 8.27 -7.74
C LYS A 21 30.14 7.44 -6.67
N GLU A 22 30.30 7.85 -5.42
CA GLU A 22 29.62 7.17 -4.34
C GLU A 22 28.17 7.64 -4.23
N VAL A 23 27.23 6.67 -4.21
CA VAL A 23 25.81 6.87 -3.91
C VAL A 23 25.53 6.25 -2.55
N ALA A 24 24.94 7.03 -1.65
CA ALA A 24 24.54 6.53 -0.35
C ALA A 24 23.13 5.94 -0.39
N VAL A 25 22.93 4.77 0.21
CA VAL A 25 21.64 4.14 0.44
C VAL A 25 21.35 4.15 1.95
N VAL A 26 20.24 4.80 2.34
CA VAL A 26 19.87 4.94 3.76
C VAL A 26 18.60 4.15 4.06
N GLY A 27 18.74 3.21 5.01
CA GLY A 27 17.71 2.24 5.39
C GLY A 27 17.84 0.93 4.59
N LEU A 28 18.15 -0.17 5.29
CA LEU A 28 18.42 -1.49 4.70
C LEU A 28 17.26 -2.48 4.89
N GLY A 29 16.04 -1.96 4.82
CA GLY A 29 14.87 -2.80 4.55
C GLY A 29 14.93 -3.39 3.13
N ARG A 30 13.88 -4.12 2.74
CA ARG A 30 13.79 -4.77 1.42
C ARG A 30 14.16 -3.84 0.26
N THR A 31 13.62 -2.61 0.27
CA THR A 31 13.85 -1.60 -0.76
C THR A 31 15.31 -1.16 -0.82
N GLY A 32 15.92 -0.84 0.33
CA GLY A 32 17.31 -0.37 0.34
C GLY A 32 18.31 -1.44 -0.11
N VAL A 33 18.06 -2.70 0.23
CA VAL A 33 18.88 -3.82 -0.26
C VAL A 33 18.78 -3.94 -1.78
N ALA A 34 17.57 -3.94 -2.33
CA ALA A 34 17.34 -4.04 -3.77
C ALA A 34 18.01 -2.88 -4.54
N VAL A 35 17.89 -1.64 -4.01
CA VAL A 35 18.55 -0.45 -4.59
C VAL A 35 20.07 -0.59 -4.53
N GLY A 36 20.63 -0.99 -3.39
CA GLY A 36 22.07 -1.14 -3.23
C GLY A 36 22.66 -2.17 -4.17
N GLU A 37 22.01 -3.32 -4.32
CA GLU A 37 22.39 -4.36 -5.27
C GLU A 37 22.30 -3.86 -6.73
N TRP A 38 21.18 -3.22 -7.10
CA TRP A 38 20.97 -2.72 -8.44
C TRP A 38 21.98 -1.62 -8.83
N LEU A 39 22.23 -0.66 -7.95
CA LEU A 39 23.23 0.39 -8.18
C LEU A 39 24.64 -0.17 -8.36
N ALA A 40 25.03 -1.16 -7.53
CA ALA A 40 26.33 -1.81 -7.66
C ALA A 40 26.47 -2.55 -8.99
N ASP A 41 25.43 -3.27 -9.42
CA ASP A 41 25.39 -4.00 -10.71
C ASP A 41 25.48 -3.04 -11.91
N HIS A 42 25.08 -1.76 -11.73
CA HIS A 42 25.12 -0.72 -12.79
C HIS A 42 26.30 0.25 -12.66
N GLY A 43 27.32 -0.10 -11.89
CA GLY A 43 28.60 0.60 -11.87
C GLY A 43 28.70 1.78 -10.93
N ALA A 44 27.73 2.03 -10.07
CA ALA A 44 27.88 3.00 -8.97
C ALA A 44 28.72 2.40 -7.83
N ARG A 45 29.53 3.24 -7.18
CA ARG A 45 30.10 2.88 -5.88
C ARG A 45 29.03 3.13 -4.82
N VAL A 46 28.70 2.12 -4.04
CA VAL A 46 27.60 2.21 -3.08
C VAL A 46 28.10 2.18 -1.64
N TYR A 47 27.62 3.13 -0.85
CA TYR A 47 27.67 3.11 0.60
C TYR A 47 26.26 2.92 1.15
N ALA A 48 26.01 1.86 1.89
CA ALA A 48 24.70 1.52 2.43
C ALA A 48 24.74 1.55 3.96
N SER A 49 23.73 2.11 4.61
CA SER A 49 23.72 2.20 6.08
C SER A 49 22.32 2.13 6.67
N ASP A 50 22.23 1.59 7.88
CA ASP A 50 21.02 1.56 8.69
C ASP A 50 21.32 1.95 10.14
N ALA A 51 20.39 2.67 10.78
CA ALA A 51 20.50 3.04 12.20
C ALA A 51 20.37 1.83 13.14
N ASP A 52 19.81 0.74 12.65
CA ASP A 52 19.57 -0.50 13.37
C ASP A 52 20.66 -1.55 13.03
N ASP A 53 21.00 -2.40 14.01
CA ASP A 53 21.95 -3.50 13.85
C ASP A 53 21.33 -4.88 14.15
N ARG A 54 19.99 -4.97 14.07
CA ARG A 54 19.26 -6.21 14.31
C ARG A 54 19.80 -7.37 13.49
N PRO A 55 19.76 -8.61 14.02
CA PRO A 55 20.28 -9.79 13.33
C PRO A 55 19.71 -10.01 11.91
N GLU A 56 18.48 -9.58 11.68
CA GLU A 56 17.84 -9.70 10.36
C GLU A 56 18.53 -8.85 9.30
N LEU A 57 19.15 -7.73 9.68
CA LEU A 57 19.92 -6.88 8.77
C LEU A 57 21.31 -7.44 8.45
N ALA A 58 21.83 -8.36 9.25
CA ALA A 58 23.14 -8.96 9.01
C ALA A 58 23.18 -9.71 7.66
N ALA A 59 22.15 -10.50 7.37
CA ALA A 59 22.05 -11.21 6.09
C ALA A 59 21.94 -10.24 4.88
N ALA A 60 21.21 -9.14 5.04
CA ALA A 60 21.13 -8.08 4.04
C ALA A 60 22.48 -7.40 3.80
N ALA A 61 23.19 -7.09 4.88
CA ALA A 61 24.55 -6.50 4.81
C ALA A 61 25.55 -7.44 4.11
N GLU A 62 25.52 -8.73 4.39
CA GLU A 62 26.38 -9.73 3.73
C GLU A 62 26.10 -9.80 2.23
N ARG A 63 24.83 -9.78 1.80
CA ARG A 63 24.46 -9.75 0.37
C ARG A 63 25.03 -8.52 -0.33
N LEU A 64 24.92 -7.35 0.29
CA LEU A 64 25.46 -6.09 -0.24
C LEU A 64 27.00 -6.11 -0.30
N ARG A 65 27.65 -6.59 0.76
CA ARG A 65 29.12 -6.72 0.80
C ARG A 65 29.66 -7.67 -0.28
N ALA A 66 28.90 -8.74 -0.59
CA ALA A 66 29.26 -9.65 -1.68
C ALA A 66 29.28 -8.97 -3.06
N LYS A 67 28.57 -7.83 -3.21
CA LYS A 67 28.58 -6.96 -4.40
C LYS A 67 29.53 -5.75 -4.25
N SER A 68 30.48 -5.82 -3.32
CA SER A 68 31.44 -4.74 -3.03
C SER A 68 30.81 -3.44 -2.52
N VAL A 69 29.61 -3.49 -1.98
CA VAL A 69 28.98 -2.36 -1.30
C VAL A 69 29.59 -2.20 0.09
N ALA A 70 29.96 -0.98 0.46
CA ALA A 70 30.36 -0.68 1.83
C ALA A 70 29.12 -0.56 2.71
N VAL A 71 29.08 -1.28 3.86
CA VAL A 71 27.87 -1.35 4.69
C VAL A 71 28.19 -1.10 6.16
N ASP A 72 27.47 -0.15 6.76
CA ASP A 72 27.44 0.12 8.19
C ASP A 72 26.05 -0.19 8.77
N LEU A 73 26.01 -0.90 9.89
CA LEU A 73 24.83 -1.16 10.69
C LEU A 73 24.96 -0.51 12.07
N GLY A 74 23.83 -0.06 12.64
CA GLY A 74 23.79 0.64 13.93
C GLY A 74 24.31 2.08 13.88
N THR A 75 24.76 2.56 12.72
CA THR A 75 25.34 3.90 12.57
C THR A 75 25.32 4.37 11.12
N HIS A 76 25.55 5.67 10.93
CA HIS A 76 25.71 6.29 9.61
C HIS A 76 27.02 7.11 9.59
N ASP A 77 27.85 6.93 8.56
CA ASP A 77 28.97 7.84 8.28
C ASP A 77 28.42 9.12 7.62
N LEU A 78 28.18 10.13 8.45
CA LEU A 78 27.58 11.39 8.00
C LEU A 78 28.52 12.21 7.11
N GLU A 79 29.83 12.10 7.25
CA GLU A 79 30.80 12.77 6.39
C GLU A 79 30.74 12.18 4.98
N ARG A 80 30.71 10.87 4.89
CA ARG A 80 30.59 10.13 3.63
C ARG A 80 29.27 10.42 2.92
N ILE A 81 28.15 10.45 3.67
CA ILE A 81 26.83 10.83 3.14
C ILE A 81 26.82 12.26 2.63
N GLY A 82 27.44 13.21 3.36
CA GLY A 82 27.52 14.61 2.97
C GLY A 82 28.43 14.86 1.76
N ALA A 83 29.24 13.88 1.34
CA ALA A 83 30.12 13.93 0.16
C ALA A 83 29.61 13.04 -1.00
N ALA A 84 28.51 12.32 -0.84
CA ALA A 84 27.97 11.43 -1.86
C ALA A 84 27.45 12.20 -3.09
N ALA A 85 27.32 11.51 -4.22
CA ALA A 85 26.66 12.09 -5.41
C ALA A 85 25.15 12.24 -5.23
N ALA A 86 24.55 11.31 -4.49
CA ALA A 86 23.13 11.31 -4.13
C ALA A 86 22.90 10.41 -2.90
N VAL A 87 21.75 10.59 -2.26
CA VAL A 87 21.22 9.68 -1.24
C VAL A 87 19.94 9.06 -1.77
N VAL A 88 19.89 7.74 -1.85
CA VAL A 88 18.64 7.00 -2.10
C VAL A 88 18.07 6.53 -0.76
N VAL A 89 16.84 6.95 -0.46
CA VAL A 89 16.21 6.72 0.83
C VAL A 89 15.12 5.65 0.77
N SER A 90 15.14 4.74 1.75
CA SER A 90 14.05 3.77 1.96
C SER A 90 12.82 4.44 2.58
N PRO A 91 11.59 4.02 2.21
CA PRO A 91 10.35 4.66 2.68
C PRO A 91 10.15 4.71 4.20
N GLY A 92 10.80 3.81 4.94
CA GLY A 92 10.74 3.73 6.40
C GLY A 92 11.56 4.80 7.14
N VAL A 93 12.52 5.43 6.47
CA VAL A 93 13.43 6.41 7.08
C VAL A 93 12.70 7.75 7.23
N PRO A 94 12.63 8.31 8.45
CA PRO A 94 11.96 9.59 8.65
C PRO A 94 12.77 10.74 8.01
N PRO A 95 12.09 11.77 7.45
CA PRO A 95 12.75 12.89 6.77
C PRO A 95 13.67 13.72 7.71
N THR A 96 13.49 13.60 9.02
CA THR A 96 14.30 14.23 10.06
C THR A 96 15.51 13.39 10.49
N ALA A 97 15.71 12.20 9.90
CA ALA A 97 16.88 11.36 10.19
C ALA A 97 18.19 12.11 9.87
N ALA A 98 19.19 11.98 10.75
CA ALA A 98 20.44 12.69 10.63
C ALA A 98 21.13 12.58 9.25
N PRO A 99 21.20 11.39 8.60
CA PRO A 99 21.76 11.26 7.26
C PRO A 99 21.04 12.13 6.21
N LEU A 100 19.71 12.21 6.27
CA LEU A 100 18.94 13.00 5.30
C LEU A 100 19.07 14.52 5.56
N VAL A 101 19.13 14.91 6.83
CA VAL A 101 19.38 16.31 7.23
C VAL A 101 20.76 16.76 6.72
N VAL A 102 21.80 15.97 6.95
CA VAL A 102 23.17 16.27 6.49
C VAL A 102 23.22 16.32 4.96
N ALA A 103 22.63 15.36 4.26
CA ALA A 103 22.60 15.38 2.80
C ALA A 103 21.98 16.68 2.25
N ARG A 104 20.77 17.04 2.75
CA ARG A 104 20.07 18.28 2.33
C ARG A 104 20.87 19.54 2.66
N GLN A 105 21.50 19.63 3.84
CA GLN A 105 22.36 20.77 4.24
C GLN A 105 23.61 20.88 3.37
N SER A 106 24.14 19.76 2.89
CA SER A 106 25.28 19.70 1.98
C SER A 106 24.90 19.88 0.50
N GLY A 107 23.62 20.09 0.20
CA GLY A 107 23.12 20.21 -1.18
C GLY A 107 23.13 18.89 -1.97
N ILE A 108 23.23 17.75 -1.28
CA ILE A 108 23.20 16.43 -1.91
C ILE A 108 21.77 16.05 -2.21
N PRO A 109 21.43 15.63 -3.45
CA PRO A 109 20.10 15.16 -3.80
C PRO A 109 19.67 13.98 -2.92
N VAL A 110 18.46 14.05 -2.36
CA VAL A 110 17.79 12.94 -1.68
C VAL A 110 16.64 12.50 -2.55
N VAL A 111 16.63 11.25 -2.98
CA VAL A 111 15.61 10.68 -3.85
C VAL A 111 15.05 9.38 -3.28
N ALA A 112 13.75 9.15 -3.47
CA ALA A 112 13.15 7.86 -3.16
C ALA A 112 13.57 6.80 -4.20
N GLU A 113 13.54 5.53 -3.80
CA GLU A 113 13.71 4.41 -4.74
C GLU A 113 12.76 4.52 -5.94
N LEU A 114 11.54 4.98 -5.70
CA LEU A 114 10.52 5.22 -6.72
C LEU A 114 11.03 6.12 -7.86
N ASP A 115 11.73 7.21 -7.55
CA ASP A 115 12.27 8.14 -8.55
C ASP A 115 13.37 7.49 -9.40
N LEU A 116 14.27 6.75 -8.75
CA LEU A 116 15.32 6.00 -9.42
C LEU A 116 14.75 4.92 -10.33
N ALA A 117 13.80 4.14 -9.81
CA ALA A 117 13.20 3.02 -10.52
C ALA A 117 12.38 3.47 -11.75
N VAL A 118 11.62 4.57 -11.65
CA VAL A 118 10.88 5.11 -12.80
C VAL A 118 11.82 5.51 -13.95
N ARG A 119 13.00 6.04 -13.64
CA ARG A 119 14.04 6.32 -14.66
C ARG A 119 14.56 5.03 -15.28
N ALA A 120 14.82 4.01 -14.46
CA ALA A 120 15.34 2.72 -14.90
C ALA A 120 14.32 1.90 -15.71
N LEU A 121 13.03 2.14 -15.52
CA LEU A 121 11.92 1.53 -16.28
C LEU A 121 11.77 2.10 -17.71
N ALA A 122 12.82 2.68 -18.30
CA ALA A 122 12.78 3.37 -19.57
C ALA A 122 11.90 2.68 -20.64
N GLY A 123 10.82 3.37 -21.08
CA GLY A 123 9.87 2.87 -22.08
C GLY A 123 8.71 2.03 -21.53
N THR A 124 8.70 1.67 -20.26
CA THR A 124 7.55 1.03 -19.58
C THR A 124 6.61 2.11 -19.03
N ARG A 125 5.33 2.00 -19.36
CA ARG A 125 4.32 2.96 -18.86
C ARG A 125 3.96 2.64 -17.42
N THR A 126 3.56 3.67 -16.66
CA THR A 126 3.20 3.50 -15.24
C THR A 126 1.77 3.94 -14.96
N VAL A 127 1.08 3.12 -14.16
CA VAL A 127 -0.11 3.52 -13.40
C VAL A 127 0.35 3.76 -11.95
N VAL A 128 0.24 4.98 -11.44
CA VAL A 128 0.63 5.29 -10.06
C VAL A 128 -0.59 5.49 -9.20
N VAL A 129 -0.72 4.69 -8.14
CA VAL A 129 -1.86 4.71 -7.23
C VAL A 129 -1.43 5.28 -5.88
N THR A 130 -2.05 6.38 -5.46
CA THR A 130 -1.87 6.96 -4.13
C THR A 130 -3.22 7.31 -3.48
N GLY A 131 -3.18 7.80 -2.26
CA GLY A 131 -4.33 8.16 -1.44
C GLY A 131 -4.10 7.79 0.02
N THR A 132 -5.10 7.95 0.88
CA THR A 132 -5.00 7.51 2.27
C THR A 132 -5.30 6.02 2.39
N ASN A 133 -6.45 5.57 1.91
CA ASN A 133 -6.89 4.17 1.96
C ASN A 133 -7.11 3.61 0.54
N GLY A 134 -7.22 2.28 0.40
CA GLY A 134 -7.54 1.62 -0.86
C GLY A 134 -6.36 1.42 -1.82
N LYS A 135 -5.22 2.08 -1.64
CA LYS A 135 -4.05 2.00 -2.53
C LYS A 135 -3.68 0.57 -2.93
N THR A 136 -3.40 -0.27 -1.95
CA THR A 136 -2.91 -1.64 -2.16
C THR A 136 -3.91 -2.49 -2.97
N THR A 137 -5.20 -2.41 -2.62
CA THR A 137 -6.25 -3.16 -3.31
C THR A 137 -6.40 -2.66 -4.75
N THR A 138 -6.46 -1.34 -4.95
CA THR A 138 -6.56 -0.73 -6.28
C THR A 138 -5.36 -1.07 -7.15
N THR A 139 -4.14 -1.00 -6.61
CA THR A 139 -2.90 -1.38 -7.32
C THR A 139 -2.91 -2.84 -7.75
N ALA A 140 -3.19 -3.75 -6.81
CA ALA A 140 -3.20 -5.18 -7.11
C ALA A 140 -4.32 -5.55 -8.09
N LEU A 141 -5.50 -4.96 -7.92
CA LEU A 141 -6.64 -5.20 -8.79
C LEU A 141 -6.38 -4.67 -10.22
N THR A 142 -5.82 -3.46 -10.36
CA THR A 142 -5.45 -2.90 -11.67
C THR A 142 -4.45 -3.81 -12.39
N ALA A 143 -3.40 -4.27 -11.70
CA ALA A 143 -2.42 -5.18 -12.29
C ALA A 143 -3.05 -6.51 -12.69
N HIS A 144 -3.92 -7.07 -11.84
CA HIS A 144 -4.66 -8.30 -12.15
C HIS A 144 -5.56 -8.15 -13.39
N LEU A 145 -6.30 -7.04 -13.51
CA LEU A 145 -7.14 -6.76 -14.68
C LEU A 145 -6.32 -6.71 -15.96
N LEU A 146 -5.18 -6.01 -15.95
CA LEU A 146 -4.27 -5.93 -17.10
C LEU A 146 -3.74 -7.31 -17.48
N GLN A 147 -3.25 -8.09 -16.52
CA GLN A 147 -2.72 -9.44 -16.73
C GLN A 147 -3.79 -10.39 -17.29
N ALA A 148 -4.99 -10.38 -16.71
CA ALA A 148 -6.10 -11.21 -17.18
C ALA A 148 -6.53 -10.84 -18.61
N GLY A 149 -6.36 -9.57 -19.01
CA GLY A 149 -6.56 -9.10 -20.38
C GLY A 149 -5.38 -9.35 -21.32
N GLY A 150 -4.33 -10.04 -20.88
CA GLY A 150 -3.16 -10.39 -21.69
C GLY A 150 -2.12 -9.28 -21.85
N ILE A 151 -2.21 -8.20 -21.07
CA ILE A 151 -1.23 -7.12 -21.02
C ILE A 151 -0.13 -7.49 -20.02
N LYS A 152 1.13 -7.35 -20.41
CA LYS A 152 2.26 -7.60 -19.51
C LYS A 152 2.34 -6.50 -18.46
N ALA A 153 1.85 -6.76 -17.27
CA ALA A 153 1.83 -5.80 -16.17
C ALA A 153 2.20 -6.44 -14.85
N GLU A 154 2.86 -5.70 -13.96
CA GLU A 154 3.12 -6.12 -12.59
C GLU A 154 2.83 -4.98 -11.59
N ALA A 155 2.48 -5.38 -10.35
CA ALA A 155 2.31 -4.46 -9.22
C ALA A 155 3.61 -4.38 -8.42
N ALA A 156 4.02 -3.16 -8.04
CA ALA A 156 5.24 -2.92 -7.25
C ALA A 156 5.16 -1.62 -6.43
N GLY A 157 6.24 -1.28 -5.73
CA GLY A 157 6.40 -0.04 -4.97
C GLY A 157 6.19 -0.24 -3.47
N ASN A 158 5.24 0.48 -2.87
CA ASN A 158 4.91 0.35 -1.45
C ASN A 158 4.16 -0.98 -1.12
N ILE A 159 3.88 -1.77 -2.14
CA ILE A 159 3.29 -3.12 -2.06
C ILE A 159 4.24 -4.15 -2.65
N GLY A 160 4.29 -5.34 -2.04
CA GLY A 160 4.99 -6.49 -2.60
C GLY A 160 6.49 -6.26 -2.76
N ARG A 161 6.96 -6.18 -4.00
CA ARG A 161 8.38 -6.02 -4.34
C ARG A 161 8.76 -4.56 -4.60
N PRO A 162 10.00 -4.16 -4.30
CA PRO A 162 10.54 -2.86 -4.71
C PRO A 162 10.41 -2.64 -6.21
N LEU A 163 10.13 -1.41 -6.62
CA LEU A 163 9.94 -1.08 -8.03
C LEU A 163 11.22 -1.28 -8.85
N ILE A 164 12.38 -1.01 -8.26
CA ILE A 164 13.69 -1.17 -8.92
C ILE A 164 13.96 -2.61 -9.38
N GLU A 165 13.37 -3.62 -8.75
CA GLU A 165 13.50 -5.01 -9.18
C GLU A 165 12.82 -5.30 -10.53
N LEU A 166 11.99 -4.38 -11.02
CA LEU A 166 11.33 -4.46 -12.31
C LEU A 166 12.04 -3.67 -13.42
N ALA A 167 13.14 -2.98 -13.11
CA ALA A 167 13.82 -2.08 -14.03
C ALA A 167 14.22 -2.73 -15.37
N GLU A 168 14.52 -4.02 -15.38
CA GLU A 168 14.90 -4.78 -16.57
C GLU A 168 13.83 -5.75 -17.07
N ALA A 169 12.64 -5.72 -16.46
CA ALA A 169 11.54 -6.61 -16.83
C ALA A 169 10.91 -6.19 -18.17
N ASP A 170 10.56 -7.17 -19.01
CA ASP A 170 9.84 -6.94 -20.27
C ASP A 170 8.34 -6.77 -19.99
N LEU A 171 7.95 -5.56 -19.58
CA LEU A 171 6.60 -5.18 -19.22
C LEU A 171 6.07 -4.04 -20.10
N ASP A 172 4.78 -4.07 -20.41
CA ASP A 172 4.07 -2.96 -21.04
C ASP A 172 3.70 -1.88 -20.00
N TRP A 173 3.34 -2.34 -18.79
CA TRP A 173 2.90 -1.49 -17.69
C TRP A 173 3.45 -1.95 -16.35
N VAL A 174 3.73 -0.99 -15.47
CA VAL A 174 3.91 -1.24 -14.04
C VAL A 174 2.85 -0.45 -13.27
N VAL A 175 2.15 -1.15 -12.37
CA VAL A 175 1.17 -0.53 -11.47
C VAL A 175 1.83 -0.30 -10.13
N VAL A 176 2.06 0.95 -9.81
CA VAL A 176 2.90 1.39 -8.68
C VAL A 176 2.04 1.87 -7.53
N GLU A 177 2.13 1.22 -6.36
CA GLU A 177 1.64 1.83 -5.13
C GLU A 177 2.64 2.85 -4.63
N ALA A 178 2.21 4.11 -4.45
CA ALA A 178 3.04 5.17 -3.90
C ALA A 178 2.48 5.76 -2.60
N SER A 179 3.28 5.76 -1.54
CA SER A 179 3.00 6.51 -0.31
C SER A 179 3.29 8.00 -0.48
N SER A 180 2.77 8.85 0.43
CA SER A 180 3.10 10.28 0.44
C SER A 180 4.61 10.51 0.62
N PHE A 181 5.27 9.69 1.45
CA PHE A 181 6.72 9.78 1.68
C PHE A 181 7.53 9.49 0.41
N GLN A 182 7.13 8.48 -0.37
CA GLN A 182 7.79 8.18 -1.64
C GLN A 182 7.55 9.28 -2.67
N LEU A 183 6.35 9.86 -2.72
CA LEU A 183 6.03 10.98 -3.60
C LEU A 183 6.82 12.24 -3.23
N HIS A 184 7.10 12.47 -1.92
CA HIS A 184 7.90 13.59 -1.44
C HIS A 184 9.28 13.63 -2.10
N ASP A 185 9.97 12.51 -2.15
CA ASP A 185 11.33 12.38 -2.67
C ASP A 185 11.37 11.75 -4.09
N ALA A 186 10.28 11.93 -4.89
CA ALA A 186 10.19 11.49 -6.27
C ALA A 186 9.94 12.65 -7.25
N PRO A 187 10.90 13.59 -7.39
CA PRO A 187 10.71 14.82 -8.16
C PRO A 187 10.53 14.60 -9.67
N ASN A 188 10.89 13.44 -10.22
CA ASN A 188 10.81 13.15 -11.65
C ASN A 188 9.67 12.18 -12.01
N LEU A 189 8.81 11.85 -11.06
CA LEU A 189 7.67 10.94 -11.30
C LEU A 189 6.68 11.57 -12.28
N ALA A 190 6.49 10.93 -13.43
CA ALA A 190 5.60 11.36 -14.51
C ALA A 190 4.71 10.16 -14.94
N PRO A 191 3.63 9.85 -14.22
CA PRO A 191 2.80 8.70 -14.55
C PRO A 191 1.99 8.92 -15.82
N SER A 192 1.82 7.84 -16.63
CA SER A 192 0.87 7.85 -17.75
C SER A 192 -0.57 7.86 -17.24
N VAL A 193 -0.83 7.14 -16.15
CA VAL A 193 -2.11 7.11 -15.45
C VAL A 193 -1.88 7.33 -13.96
N GLY A 194 -2.54 8.31 -13.36
CA GLY A 194 -2.50 8.55 -11.92
C GLY A 194 -3.86 8.30 -11.27
N VAL A 195 -3.85 7.57 -10.14
CA VAL A 195 -5.06 7.27 -9.36
C VAL A 195 -4.92 7.89 -7.98
N LEU A 196 -5.87 8.74 -7.60
CA LEU A 196 -5.97 9.29 -6.24
C LEU A 196 -7.25 8.77 -5.58
N THR A 197 -7.10 7.82 -4.65
CA THR A 197 -8.24 7.06 -4.10
C THR A 197 -9.12 7.87 -3.14
N ASN A 198 -8.53 8.47 -2.12
CA ASN A 198 -9.22 9.31 -1.14
C ASN A 198 -8.20 10.09 -0.29
N LEU A 199 -8.68 11.10 0.42
CA LEU A 199 -7.90 11.93 1.32
C LEU A 199 -8.55 11.95 2.71
N ALA A 200 -7.80 11.54 3.72
CA ALA A 200 -8.19 11.61 5.12
C ALA A 200 -6.94 11.84 5.98
N PRO A 201 -7.07 12.40 7.19
CA PRO A 201 -5.94 12.54 8.10
C PRO A 201 -5.28 11.19 8.42
N ASP A 202 -3.97 11.10 8.18
CA ASP A 202 -3.13 9.95 8.49
C ASP A 202 -1.68 10.43 8.67
N HIS A 203 -0.85 9.67 9.34
CA HIS A 203 0.58 9.97 9.52
C HIS A 203 0.89 11.33 10.18
N MET A 204 0.00 11.83 11.07
CA MET A 204 0.20 13.10 11.77
C MET A 204 1.34 13.05 12.82
N ASP A 205 1.91 11.89 13.05
CA ASP A 205 3.17 11.68 13.77
C ASP A 205 4.40 12.06 12.94
N ARG A 206 4.27 12.19 11.62
CA ARG A 206 5.35 12.47 10.66
C ARG A 206 5.18 13.78 9.89
N TYR A 207 3.98 14.36 9.88
CA TYR A 207 3.68 15.60 9.18
C TYR A 207 3.29 16.70 10.17
N ASP A 208 3.82 17.89 9.95
CA ASP A 208 3.51 19.06 10.78
C ASP A 208 2.07 19.55 10.58
N SER A 209 1.47 19.25 9.43
CA SER A 209 0.08 19.61 9.11
C SER A 209 -0.55 18.67 8.08
N LEU A 210 -1.88 18.68 8.01
CA LEU A 210 -2.65 17.95 7.01
C LEU A 210 -2.37 18.47 5.59
N GLU A 211 -2.15 19.75 5.45
CA GLU A 211 -1.83 20.42 4.19
C GLU A 211 -0.50 19.92 3.62
N SER A 212 0.53 19.75 4.47
CA SER A 212 1.83 19.19 4.05
C SER A 212 1.71 17.73 3.61
N TYR A 213 0.91 16.93 4.31
CA TYR A 213 0.60 15.55 3.91
C TYR A 213 -0.10 15.49 2.54
N TYR A 214 -1.08 16.37 2.30
CA TYR A 214 -1.79 16.43 1.02
C TYR A 214 -0.91 17.02 -0.09
N ALA A 215 -0.02 17.96 0.23
CA ALA A 215 0.92 18.53 -0.74
C ALA A 215 1.86 17.46 -1.32
N ASP A 216 2.31 16.51 -0.51
CA ASP A 216 3.10 15.38 -1.01
C ASP A 216 2.30 14.47 -1.95
N LYS A 217 1.02 14.20 -1.64
CA LYS A 217 0.16 13.43 -2.55
C LYS A 217 -0.12 14.19 -3.87
N LYS A 218 -0.20 15.52 -3.82
CA LYS A 218 -0.35 16.37 -5.01
C LYS A 218 0.78 16.21 -6.02
N ARG A 219 1.96 15.76 -5.58
CA ARG A 219 3.10 15.49 -6.47
C ARG A 219 2.81 14.40 -7.51
N LEU A 220 1.78 13.56 -7.31
CA LEU A 220 1.25 12.67 -8.34
C LEU A 220 1.03 13.38 -9.67
N PHE A 221 0.59 14.64 -9.63
CA PHE A 221 0.18 15.45 -10.79
C PHE A 221 1.30 16.36 -11.32
N GLN A 222 2.48 16.39 -10.67
CA GLN A 222 3.51 17.41 -10.89
C GLN A 222 4.00 17.49 -12.34
N HIS A 223 4.08 16.36 -13.03
CA HIS A 223 4.55 16.26 -14.41
C HIS A 223 3.44 15.77 -15.36
N GLY A 224 2.19 16.13 -15.07
CA GLY A 224 1.07 15.86 -15.95
C GLY A 224 1.24 16.52 -17.31
N THR A 225 0.90 15.79 -18.37
CA THR A 225 0.85 16.24 -19.76
C THR A 225 -0.56 16.10 -20.31
N ASP A 226 -0.81 16.57 -21.53
CA ASP A 226 -2.10 16.39 -22.18
C ASP A 226 -2.43 14.90 -22.45
N GLU A 227 -1.43 14.02 -22.42
CA GLU A 227 -1.60 12.56 -22.59
C GLU A 227 -1.82 11.81 -21.27
N SER A 228 -1.65 12.47 -20.12
CA SER A 228 -1.86 11.87 -18.82
C SER A 228 -3.34 11.65 -18.52
N VAL A 229 -3.67 10.56 -17.82
CA VAL A 229 -5.04 10.26 -17.37
C VAL A 229 -5.10 10.22 -15.85
N TRP A 230 -6.01 10.99 -15.28
CA TRP A 230 -6.21 11.09 -13.83
C TRP A 230 -7.51 10.46 -13.40
N ILE A 231 -7.41 9.40 -12.62
CA ILE A 231 -8.56 8.66 -12.08
C ILE A 231 -8.82 9.16 -10.66
N LEU A 232 -9.95 9.82 -10.45
CA LEU A 232 -10.26 10.59 -9.25
C LEU A 232 -11.54 10.08 -8.56
N ASN A 233 -11.55 10.14 -7.23
CA ASN A 233 -12.75 9.86 -6.45
C ASN A 233 -13.73 11.04 -6.51
N GLY A 234 -14.82 10.89 -7.24
CA GLY A 234 -15.86 11.91 -7.36
C GLY A 234 -16.72 12.09 -6.11
N ASP A 235 -16.60 11.21 -5.13
CA ASP A 235 -17.30 11.30 -3.84
C ASP A 235 -16.46 12.03 -2.77
N ASP A 236 -15.22 12.44 -3.09
CA ASP A 236 -14.27 13.13 -2.18
C ASP A 236 -13.86 14.49 -2.73
N GLU A 237 -14.46 15.56 -2.20
CA GLU A 237 -14.20 16.95 -2.61
C GLU A 237 -12.71 17.34 -2.42
N ALA A 238 -12.01 16.76 -1.45
CA ALA A 238 -10.60 17.06 -1.23
C ALA A 238 -9.74 16.50 -2.36
N VAL A 239 -10.10 15.34 -2.93
CA VAL A 239 -9.44 14.75 -4.12
C VAL A 239 -9.59 15.67 -5.32
N GLU A 240 -10.80 16.13 -5.61
CA GLU A 240 -11.07 17.06 -6.72
C GLU A 240 -10.31 18.39 -6.55
N SER A 241 -10.34 18.94 -5.34
CA SER A 241 -9.63 20.18 -5.01
C SER A 241 -8.10 20.02 -5.15
N LEU A 242 -7.56 18.87 -4.76
CA LEU A 242 -6.11 18.61 -4.85
C LEU A 242 -5.64 18.49 -6.30
N ALA A 243 -6.42 17.84 -7.16
CA ALA A 243 -6.12 17.72 -8.58
C ALA A 243 -6.12 19.08 -9.30
N GLY A 244 -6.96 20.04 -8.86
CA GLY A 244 -6.97 21.43 -9.34
C GLY A 244 -7.03 21.53 -10.87
N ASP A 245 -6.19 22.37 -11.50
CA ASP A 245 -6.14 22.59 -12.96
C ASP A 245 -5.00 21.79 -13.64
N THR A 246 -4.68 20.59 -13.15
CA THR A 246 -3.62 19.76 -13.72
C THR A 246 -3.94 19.38 -15.17
N LEU A 247 -2.94 19.37 -16.04
CA LEU A 247 -3.05 18.91 -17.43
C LEU A 247 -3.40 17.41 -17.50
N GLY A 248 -4.12 17.01 -18.54
CA GLY A 248 -4.51 15.63 -18.78
C GLY A 248 -6.01 15.38 -18.66
N GLU A 249 -6.43 14.22 -19.14
CA GLU A 249 -7.82 13.75 -19.05
C GLU A 249 -8.18 13.38 -17.61
N ARG A 250 -9.39 13.72 -17.18
CA ARG A 250 -9.91 13.34 -15.86
C ARG A 250 -11.09 12.41 -16.00
N GLN A 251 -10.99 11.28 -15.34
CA GLN A 251 -12.06 10.31 -15.21
C GLN A 251 -12.41 10.13 -13.73
N ARG A 252 -13.67 10.01 -13.42
CA ARG A 252 -14.18 9.93 -12.05
C ARG A 252 -14.92 8.63 -11.80
N TRP A 253 -14.75 8.09 -10.61
CA TRP A 253 -15.68 7.09 -10.12
C TRP A 253 -16.52 7.65 -8.98
N SER A 254 -17.69 7.03 -8.76
CA SER A 254 -18.57 7.35 -7.64
C SER A 254 -19.39 6.14 -7.20
N THR A 255 -19.67 6.04 -5.92
CA THR A 255 -20.65 5.11 -5.35
C THR A 255 -21.97 5.79 -4.98
N ARG A 256 -22.09 7.12 -5.21
CA ARG A 256 -23.22 7.97 -4.82
C ARG A 256 -23.95 8.60 -5.99
N SER A 257 -23.27 8.83 -7.09
CA SER A 257 -23.81 9.54 -8.25
C SER A 257 -23.28 8.97 -9.57
N ARG A 258 -23.85 9.39 -10.69
CA ARG A 258 -23.33 9.04 -12.02
C ARG A 258 -21.95 9.66 -12.23
N ALA A 259 -21.03 8.86 -12.78
CA ALA A 259 -19.66 9.22 -13.10
C ALA A 259 -19.18 8.40 -14.33
N ASP A 260 -17.90 8.46 -14.67
CA ASP A 260 -17.32 7.65 -15.75
C ASP A 260 -17.40 6.16 -15.41
N ALA A 261 -17.13 5.79 -14.16
CA ALA A 261 -17.50 4.50 -13.58
C ALA A 261 -18.27 4.73 -12.26
N TRP A 262 -19.37 4.02 -12.05
CA TRP A 262 -20.21 4.26 -10.87
C TRP A 262 -21.04 3.03 -10.47
N TRP A 263 -21.50 3.04 -9.24
CA TRP A 263 -22.36 1.99 -8.73
C TRP A 263 -23.81 2.43 -8.75
N ASP A 264 -24.62 1.81 -9.60
CA ASP A 264 -26.08 1.98 -9.57
C ASP A 264 -26.66 1.11 -8.46
N ARG A 265 -26.93 1.74 -7.30
CA ARG A 265 -27.52 1.04 -6.14
C ARG A 265 -28.96 0.56 -6.40
N ALA A 266 -29.66 1.11 -7.40
CA ALA A 266 -31.02 0.72 -7.71
C ALA A 266 -31.08 -0.59 -8.50
N SER A 267 -30.21 -0.77 -9.50
CA SER A 267 -30.09 -2.03 -10.24
C SER A 267 -29.14 -3.02 -9.55
N GLY A 268 -28.20 -2.53 -8.74
CA GLY A 268 -27.12 -3.31 -8.16
C GLY A 268 -25.90 -3.43 -9.07
N ASP A 269 -25.87 -2.74 -10.22
CA ASP A 269 -24.81 -2.88 -11.20
C ASP A 269 -23.66 -1.90 -11.02
N LEU A 270 -22.45 -2.34 -11.30
CA LEU A 270 -21.33 -1.48 -11.61
C LEU A 270 -21.47 -1.01 -13.06
N MET A 271 -21.42 0.29 -13.25
CA MET A 271 -21.68 0.96 -14.53
C MET A 271 -20.41 1.60 -15.07
N VAL A 272 -20.25 1.64 -16.39
CA VAL A 272 -19.30 2.47 -17.10
C VAL A 272 -20.06 3.38 -18.06
N GLY A 273 -19.97 4.69 -17.83
CA GLY A 273 -20.86 5.65 -18.48
C GLY A 273 -22.33 5.32 -18.23
N SER A 274 -23.06 4.93 -19.29
CA SER A 274 -24.47 4.51 -19.21
C SER A 274 -24.69 3.00 -19.37
N ALA A 275 -23.62 2.22 -19.56
CA ALA A 275 -23.71 0.78 -19.80
C ALA A 275 -23.45 0.00 -18.50
N PRO A 276 -24.25 -1.04 -18.19
CA PRO A 276 -23.94 -1.95 -17.10
C PRO A 276 -22.70 -2.78 -17.46
N LEU A 277 -21.77 -2.89 -16.52
CA LEU A 277 -20.56 -3.70 -16.68
C LEU A 277 -20.74 -5.07 -16.03
N MET A 278 -21.16 -5.10 -14.77
CA MET A 278 -21.44 -6.34 -14.03
C MET A 278 -22.25 -6.05 -12.77
N GLU A 279 -22.96 -7.07 -12.27
CA GLU A 279 -23.63 -6.98 -10.97
C GLU A 279 -22.61 -6.92 -9.82
N ARG A 280 -22.86 -6.09 -8.80
CA ARG A 280 -22.05 -5.99 -7.59
C ARG A 280 -21.88 -7.35 -6.87
N SER A 281 -22.92 -8.19 -6.91
CA SER A 281 -22.94 -9.51 -6.28
C SER A 281 -21.86 -10.47 -6.83
N ARG A 282 -21.36 -10.23 -8.04
CA ARG A 282 -20.31 -11.02 -8.69
C ARG A 282 -18.88 -10.56 -8.33
N LEU A 283 -18.75 -9.40 -7.69
CA LEU A 283 -17.44 -8.93 -7.18
C LEU A 283 -17.09 -9.70 -5.90
N SER A 284 -15.99 -10.45 -5.90
CA SER A 284 -15.54 -11.27 -4.77
C SER A 284 -15.12 -10.48 -3.53
N LEU A 285 -14.86 -9.19 -3.69
CA LEU A 285 -14.41 -8.31 -2.63
C LEU A 285 -15.55 -7.86 -1.70
N LEU A 286 -15.36 -7.97 -0.40
CA LEU A 286 -16.34 -7.57 0.62
C LEU A 286 -16.32 -6.05 0.88
N GLY A 287 -17.50 -5.50 1.20
CA GLY A 287 -17.67 -4.10 1.63
C GLY A 287 -17.74 -3.09 0.47
N ASP A 288 -18.40 -1.95 0.75
CA ASP A 288 -18.63 -0.88 -0.23
C ASP A 288 -17.33 -0.17 -0.64
N HIS A 289 -16.36 -0.03 0.29
CA HIS A 289 -15.04 0.53 -0.01
C HIS A 289 -14.28 -0.27 -1.09
N ASN A 290 -14.56 -1.56 -1.24
CA ASN A 290 -13.99 -2.37 -2.31
C ASN A 290 -14.72 -2.19 -3.64
N VAL A 291 -15.96 -1.70 -3.64
CA VAL A 291 -16.59 -1.20 -4.85
C VAL A 291 -15.86 0.05 -5.36
N GLU A 292 -15.50 0.99 -4.47
CA GLU A 292 -14.69 2.16 -4.81
C GLU A 292 -13.33 1.74 -5.43
N ASN A 293 -12.63 0.81 -4.78
CA ASN A 293 -11.36 0.28 -5.29
C ASN A 293 -11.52 -0.40 -6.66
N ALA A 294 -12.61 -1.14 -6.87
CA ALA A 294 -12.90 -1.79 -8.14
C ALA A 294 -13.21 -0.77 -9.25
N LEU A 295 -14.03 0.24 -8.98
CA LEU A 295 -14.36 1.29 -9.95
C LEU A 295 -13.11 2.08 -10.37
N ALA A 296 -12.23 2.40 -9.41
CA ALA A 296 -10.94 3.03 -9.67
C ALA A 296 -10.04 2.15 -10.56
N ALA A 297 -9.95 0.86 -10.24
CA ALA A 297 -9.13 -0.10 -11.00
C ALA A 297 -9.69 -0.35 -12.41
N ILE A 298 -11.01 -0.37 -12.58
CA ILE A 298 -11.69 -0.47 -13.89
C ILE A 298 -11.25 0.67 -14.79
N LEU A 299 -11.35 1.92 -14.33
CA LEU A 299 -10.95 3.09 -15.10
C LEU A 299 -9.45 3.09 -15.38
N ALA A 300 -8.63 2.76 -14.39
CA ALA A 300 -7.17 2.71 -14.54
C ALA A 300 -6.73 1.66 -15.56
N ALA A 301 -7.34 0.47 -15.53
CA ALA A 301 -7.04 -0.59 -16.49
C ALA A 301 -7.50 -0.23 -17.91
N ALA A 302 -8.68 0.40 -18.05
CA ALA A 302 -9.17 0.90 -19.33
C ALA A 302 -8.29 2.01 -19.89
N ALA A 303 -7.85 2.97 -19.08
CA ALA A 303 -6.89 4.00 -19.46
C ALA A 303 -5.54 3.40 -19.89
N ALA A 304 -5.16 2.26 -19.31
CA ALA A 304 -3.98 1.50 -19.71
C ALA A 304 -4.19 0.65 -20.99
N GLY A 305 -5.37 0.68 -21.58
CA GLY A 305 -5.67 0.03 -22.86
C GLY A 305 -6.41 -1.31 -22.76
N LEU A 306 -6.92 -1.68 -21.58
CA LEU A 306 -7.75 -2.88 -21.44
C LEU A 306 -9.17 -2.63 -21.97
N ASP A 307 -9.68 -3.54 -22.80
CA ASP A 307 -11.07 -3.49 -23.25
C ASP A 307 -12.03 -3.79 -22.10
N TYR A 308 -13.11 -3.00 -21.98
CA TYR A 308 -14.12 -3.16 -20.94
C TYR A 308 -14.77 -4.55 -20.94
N SER A 309 -14.87 -5.22 -22.09
CA SER A 309 -15.47 -6.54 -22.20
C SER A 309 -14.69 -7.64 -21.46
N ALA A 310 -13.38 -7.45 -21.24
CA ALA A 310 -12.53 -8.39 -20.50
C ALA A 310 -12.64 -8.24 -18.97
N ILE A 311 -13.11 -7.06 -18.49
CA ILE A 311 -13.05 -6.70 -17.08
C ILE A 311 -13.93 -7.57 -16.17
N PRO A 312 -15.21 -7.89 -16.50
CA PRO A 312 -16.07 -8.65 -15.60
C PRO A 312 -15.48 -10.01 -15.19
N ALA A 313 -15.01 -10.79 -16.16
CA ALA A 313 -14.41 -12.10 -15.91
C ALA A 313 -13.13 -11.98 -15.06
N ALA A 314 -12.33 -10.94 -15.29
CA ALA A 314 -11.13 -10.68 -14.51
C ALA A 314 -11.45 -10.30 -13.05
N LEU A 315 -12.47 -9.45 -12.82
CA LEU A 315 -12.92 -9.06 -11.48
C LEU A 315 -13.41 -10.26 -10.65
N GLU A 316 -14.07 -11.21 -11.27
CA GLU A 316 -14.55 -12.44 -10.61
C GLU A 316 -13.41 -13.36 -10.16
N THR A 317 -12.30 -13.36 -10.88
CA THR A 317 -11.14 -14.21 -10.57
C THR A 317 -10.16 -13.57 -9.59
N PHE A 318 -10.33 -12.29 -9.28
CA PHE A 318 -9.45 -11.62 -8.33
C PHE A 318 -9.61 -12.19 -6.93
N GLN A 319 -8.49 -12.59 -6.34
CA GLN A 319 -8.47 -13.05 -4.96
C GLN A 319 -8.13 -11.88 -4.04
N PRO A 320 -8.87 -11.71 -2.94
CA PRO A 320 -8.53 -10.72 -1.92
C PRO A 320 -7.07 -10.84 -1.49
N LEU A 321 -6.43 -9.72 -1.23
CA LEU A 321 -5.06 -9.72 -0.74
C LEU A 321 -5.02 -10.35 0.65
N ALA A 322 -3.97 -11.15 0.90
CA ALA A 322 -3.74 -11.73 2.21
C ALA A 322 -3.81 -10.67 3.32
N HIS A 323 -4.41 -11.01 4.43
CA HIS A 323 -4.55 -10.16 5.61
C HIS A 323 -5.39 -8.87 5.43
N ARG A 324 -6.21 -8.77 4.37
CA ARG A 324 -7.13 -7.67 4.12
C ARG A 324 -8.55 -8.17 3.92
N LEU A 325 -9.34 -8.23 4.98
CA LEU A 325 -10.68 -8.84 4.98
C LEU A 325 -10.70 -10.19 4.26
N GLU A 326 -9.59 -10.92 4.39
CA GLU A 326 -9.38 -12.23 3.79
C GLU A 326 -10.30 -13.26 4.44
N SER A 327 -11.23 -13.83 3.67
CA SER A 327 -12.04 -14.95 4.13
C SER A 327 -11.13 -16.17 4.29
N VAL A 328 -10.92 -16.61 5.52
CA VAL A 328 -10.04 -17.75 5.82
C VAL A 328 -10.80 -19.06 5.64
N ARG A 329 -11.90 -19.21 6.39
CA ARG A 329 -12.64 -20.47 6.42
C ARG A 329 -14.00 -20.26 7.12
N GLU A 330 -14.97 -21.10 6.80
CA GLU A 330 -16.20 -21.24 7.58
C GLU A 330 -16.11 -22.51 8.46
N VAL A 331 -16.27 -22.33 9.78
CA VAL A 331 -16.23 -23.41 10.77
C VAL A 331 -17.52 -23.37 11.56
N GLY A 332 -18.31 -24.45 11.59
CA GLY A 332 -19.57 -24.51 12.34
C GLY A 332 -20.57 -23.42 11.94
N ARG A 333 -20.62 -23.01 10.67
CA ARG A 333 -21.40 -21.89 10.14
C ARG A 333 -20.94 -20.50 10.64
N VAL A 334 -19.74 -20.37 11.18
CA VAL A 334 -19.09 -19.12 11.55
C VAL A 334 -18.02 -18.82 10.51
N LEU A 335 -18.08 -17.66 9.89
CA LEU A 335 -17.07 -17.21 8.92
C LEU A 335 -15.92 -16.52 9.66
N TRP A 336 -14.69 -16.96 9.41
CA TRP A 336 -13.48 -16.39 9.97
C TRP A 336 -12.80 -15.50 8.94
N ILE A 337 -12.55 -14.23 9.30
CA ILE A 337 -11.99 -13.20 8.43
C ILE A 337 -10.70 -12.65 9.04
N ASN A 338 -9.64 -12.64 8.23
CA ASN A 338 -8.33 -12.12 8.57
C ASN A 338 -8.16 -10.71 7.98
N ASP A 339 -8.12 -9.71 8.84
CA ASP A 339 -7.81 -8.33 8.51
C ASP A 339 -6.60 -7.83 9.34
N SER A 340 -5.60 -8.71 9.51
CA SER A 340 -4.42 -8.43 10.33
C SER A 340 -3.66 -7.16 9.89
N LYS A 341 -3.80 -6.73 8.64
CA LYS A 341 -3.21 -5.49 8.12
C LYS A 341 -3.89 -4.21 8.65
N ALA A 342 -5.04 -4.30 9.30
CA ALA A 342 -5.68 -3.18 10.00
C ALA A 342 -4.90 -2.82 11.28
N THR A 343 -3.77 -2.16 11.12
CA THR A 343 -2.83 -1.80 12.21
C THR A 343 -3.11 -0.44 12.84
N ASN A 344 -4.24 0.19 12.51
CA ASN A 344 -4.71 1.46 13.05
C ASN A 344 -6.24 1.48 13.15
N VAL A 345 -6.76 2.43 13.93
CA VAL A 345 -8.21 2.59 14.20
C VAL A 345 -9.00 2.84 12.90
N ALA A 346 -8.47 3.65 11.98
CA ALA A 346 -9.16 3.97 10.73
C ALA A 346 -9.34 2.73 9.84
N SER A 347 -8.31 1.88 9.74
CA SER A 347 -8.40 0.63 8.97
C SER A 347 -9.40 -0.34 9.57
N THR A 348 -9.39 -0.52 10.90
CA THR A 348 -10.38 -1.37 11.59
C THR A 348 -11.80 -0.84 11.42
N THR A 349 -12.00 0.49 11.44
CA THR A 349 -13.31 1.09 11.14
C THR A 349 -13.83 0.69 9.76
N VAL A 350 -12.96 0.66 8.74
CA VAL A 350 -13.30 0.16 7.40
C VAL A 350 -13.70 -1.31 7.44
N GLY A 351 -12.93 -2.14 8.13
CA GLY A 351 -13.25 -3.56 8.32
C GLY A 351 -14.60 -3.79 8.99
N LEU A 352 -14.89 -3.04 10.05
CA LEU A 352 -16.17 -3.10 10.76
C LEU A 352 -17.36 -2.67 9.87
N SER A 353 -17.17 -1.65 9.05
CA SER A 353 -18.21 -1.17 8.13
C SER A 353 -18.55 -2.16 7.02
N ALA A 354 -17.71 -3.17 6.80
CA ALA A 354 -17.96 -4.24 5.84
C ALA A 354 -18.78 -5.40 6.44
N MET A 355 -19.07 -5.38 7.75
CA MET A 355 -19.82 -6.46 8.41
C MET A 355 -21.32 -6.28 8.20
N ASP A 356 -21.94 -7.26 7.58
CA ASP A 356 -23.39 -7.33 7.27
C ASP A 356 -24.13 -8.33 8.19
N ARG A 357 -23.41 -8.99 9.10
CA ARG A 357 -23.90 -10.00 10.05
C ARG A 357 -23.36 -9.71 11.45
N PRO A 358 -23.98 -10.30 12.50
CA PRO A 358 -23.39 -10.24 13.84
C PRO A 358 -21.96 -10.80 13.84
N PHE A 359 -21.08 -10.21 14.65
CA PHE A 359 -19.68 -10.57 14.65
C PHE A 359 -19.04 -10.54 16.04
N VAL A 360 -17.94 -11.27 16.18
CA VAL A 360 -16.98 -11.17 17.28
C VAL A 360 -15.72 -10.50 16.72
N LEU A 361 -15.25 -9.45 17.38
CA LEU A 361 -14.09 -8.67 16.95
C LEU A 361 -12.86 -9.02 17.79
N LEU A 362 -11.75 -9.38 17.15
CA LEU A 362 -10.44 -9.55 17.77
C LEU A 362 -9.60 -8.29 17.56
N VAL A 363 -9.20 -7.62 18.65
CA VAL A 363 -8.40 -6.40 18.66
C VAL A 363 -7.16 -6.57 19.52
N GLY A 364 -6.06 -5.87 19.17
CA GLY A 364 -4.88 -5.91 20.03
C GLY A 364 -3.56 -5.82 19.28
N GLY A 365 -2.50 -5.72 20.07
CA GLY A 365 -1.16 -5.47 19.59
C GLY A 365 -0.49 -4.35 20.37
N ARG A 366 0.55 -3.73 19.79
CA ARG A 366 1.30 -2.63 20.41
C ARG A 366 0.50 -1.33 20.37
N GLU A 367 0.44 -0.63 21.48
CA GLU A 367 -0.24 0.65 21.59
C GLU A 367 0.48 1.78 20.84
N LYS A 368 -0.29 2.64 20.11
CA LYS A 368 0.22 3.82 19.39
C LYS A 368 -0.39 5.15 19.85
N GLY A 369 -1.17 5.18 20.89
CA GLY A 369 -1.81 6.41 21.40
C GLY A 369 -3.06 6.87 20.64
N GLU A 370 -3.57 6.11 19.66
CA GLU A 370 -4.79 6.45 18.94
C GLU A 370 -6.05 6.42 19.83
N ASP A 371 -7.05 7.23 19.50
CA ASP A 371 -8.34 7.22 20.23
C ASP A 371 -9.21 6.02 19.82
N LEU A 372 -9.14 4.95 20.62
CA LEU A 372 -9.88 3.70 20.38
C LEU A 372 -11.41 3.87 20.44
N ARG A 373 -11.92 4.91 21.13
CA ARG A 373 -13.37 5.19 21.23
C ARG A 373 -14.01 5.51 19.88
N ARG A 374 -13.20 5.88 18.88
CA ARG A 374 -13.67 6.05 17.50
C ARG A 374 -14.23 4.77 16.88
N LEU A 375 -13.94 3.60 17.44
CA LEU A 375 -14.54 2.32 17.02
C LEU A 375 -15.98 2.16 17.51
N ILE A 376 -16.38 2.81 18.61
CA ILE A 376 -17.70 2.61 19.27
C ILE A 376 -18.88 2.74 18.29
N PRO A 377 -18.97 3.77 17.42
CA PRO A 377 -20.09 3.89 16.49
C PRO A 377 -20.22 2.73 15.49
N HIS A 378 -19.16 1.95 15.28
CA HIS A 378 -19.07 0.85 14.34
C HIS A 378 -19.25 -0.54 14.98
N LEU A 379 -19.47 -0.60 16.30
CA LEU A 379 -19.69 -1.86 17.04
C LEU A 379 -21.14 -2.34 17.00
N GLN A 380 -21.99 -1.76 16.18
CA GLN A 380 -23.37 -2.23 16.02
C GLN A 380 -23.37 -3.67 15.47
N GLY A 381 -24.07 -4.58 16.15
CA GLY A 381 -24.06 -6.01 15.83
C GLY A 381 -22.86 -6.79 16.37
N CYS A 382 -21.90 -6.13 17.03
CA CYS A 382 -20.80 -6.80 17.71
C CYS A 382 -21.30 -7.56 18.93
N ARG A 383 -21.09 -8.88 18.97
CA ARG A 383 -21.46 -9.72 20.14
C ARG A 383 -20.48 -9.55 21.28
N ALA A 384 -19.20 -9.51 20.94
CA ALA A 384 -18.13 -9.27 21.89
C ALA A 384 -16.90 -8.72 21.19
N VAL A 385 -16.12 -7.93 21.89
CA VAL A 385 -14.75 -7.57 21.56
C VAL A 385 -13.81 -8.41 22.43
N ILE A 386 -12.85 -9.08 21.81
CA ILE A 386 -11.81 -9.82 22.52
C ILE A 386 -10.49 -9.10 22.28
N ALA A 387 -9.95 -8.54 23.35
CA ALA A 387 -8.72 -7.75 23.29
C ALA A 387 -7.53 -8.58 23.78
N PHE A 388 -6.41 -8.54 23.04
CA PHE A 388 -5.18 -9.27 23.36
C PHE A 388 -3.93 -8.38 23.23
N GLY A 389 -2.81 -8.86 23.78
CA GLY A 389 -1.52 -8.18 23.69
C GLY A 389 -1.41 -6.92 24.56
N GLU A 390 -0.41 -6.08 24.26
CA GLU A 390 -0.05 -4.90 25.07
C GLU A 390 -1.22 -3.91 25.23
N ALA A 391 -2.01 -3.70 24.19
CA ALA A 391 -3.12 -2.74 24.19
C ALA A 391 -4.41 -3.25 24.89
N ALA A 392 -4.47 -4.51 25.30
CA ALA A 392 -5.71 -5.15 25.77
C ALA A 392 -6.41 -4.39 26.91
N GLU A 393 -5.66 -3.94 27.93
CA GLU A 393 -6.22 -3.20 29.07
C GLU A 393 -6.72 -1.80 28.66
N ARG A 394 -6.11 -1.20 27.64
CA ARG A 394 -6.59 0.07 27.09
C ARG A 394 -7.90 -0.12 26.34
N PHE A 395 -8.01 -1.16 25.51
CA PHE A 395 -9.30 -1.51 24.87
C PHE A 395 -10.38 -1.74 25.91
N ARG A 396 -10.07 -2.47 26.99
CA ARG A 396 -11.03 -2.72 28.08
C ARG A 396 -11.51 -1.42 28.72
N ARG A 397 -10.61 -0.49 29.00
CA ARG A 397 -10.94 0.81 29.60
C ARG A 397 -11.77 1.68 28.65
N ASP A 398 -11.42 1.73 27.36
CA ASP A 398 -11.97 2.68 26.40
C ASP A 398 -13.27 2.17 25.75
N LEU A 399 -13.46 0.85 25.58
CA LEU A 399 -14.63 0.23 24.93
C LEU A 399 -15.53 -0.58 25.85
N GLY A 400 -15.04 -1.01 27.01
CA GLY A 400 -15.78 -1.96 27.89
C GLY A 400 -17.12 -1.46 28.43
N ALA A 401 -17.39 -0.16 28.39
CA ALA A 401 -18.71 0.39 28.71
C ALA A 401 -19.72 0.32 27.55
N ALA A 402 -19.25 0.12 26.33
CA ALA A 402 -20.06 0.16 25.10
C ALA A 402 -20.38 -1.24 24.55
N VAL A 403 -19.60 -2.27 24.89
CA VAL A 403 -19.71 -3.63 24.34
C VAL A 403 -19.23 -4.67 25.36
N ASP A 404 -19.70 -5.93 25.26
CA ASP A 404 -19.09 -7.06 26.00
C ASP A 404 -17.62 -7.18 25.55
N LEU A 405 -16.71 -6.80 26.43
CA LEU A 405 -15.28 -6.85 26.17
C LEU A 405 -14.59 -7.85 27.09
N ARG A 406 -13.88 -8.78 26.49
CA ARG A 406 -13.09 -9.81 27.15
C ARG A 406 -11.62 -9.62 26.84
N VAL A 407 -10.75 -9.97 27.78
CA VAL A 407 -9.30 -9.89 27.63
C VAL A 407 -8.72 -11.29 27.51
N ALA A 408 -7.86 -11.48 26.52
CA ALA A 408 -7.08 -12.69 26.28
C ALA A 408 -5.59 -12.40 26.46
N SER A 409 -4.79 -13.39 26.84
CA SER A 409 -3.35 -13.22 27.03
C SER A 409 -2.58 -13.25 25.70
N SER A 410 -3.10 -13.95 24.69
CA SER A 410 -2.49 -14.13 23.40
C SER A 410 -3.54 -14.15 22.28
N LEU A 411 -3.10 -14.15 21.02
CA LEU A 411 -3.98 -14.35 19.86
C LEU A 411 -4.63 -15.74 19.91
N ASP A 412 -3.92 -16.78 20.35
CA ASP A 412 -4.43 -18.15 20.48
C ASP A 412 -5.61 -18.23 21.48
N ASP A 413 -5.43 -17.63 22.65
CA ASP A 413 -6.50 -17.51 23.64
C ASP A 413 -7.68 -16.70 23.10
N ALA A 414 -7.41 -15.64 22.30
CA ALA A 414 -8.45 -14.82 21.69
C ALA A 414 -9.25 -15.61 20.64
N VAL A 415 -8.62 -16.44 19.82
CA VAL A 415 -9.29 -17.35 18.87
C VAL A 415 -10.15 -18.37 19.60
N THR A 416 -9.63 -18.97 20.67
CA THR A 416 -10.38 -19.92 21.51
C THR A 416 -11.63 -19.27 22.14
N LEU A 417 -11.49 -18.06 22.68
CA LEU A 417 -12.62 -17.31 23.24
C LEU A 417 -13.64 -16.91 22.16
N ALA A 418 -13.17 -16.56 20.96
CA ALA A 418 -14.04 -16.21 19.84
C ALA A 418 -14.87 -17.42 19.39
N GLN A 419 -14.25 -18.59 19.27
CA GLN A 419 -14.94 -19.84 18.96
C GLN A 419 -16.06 -20.16 19.96
N ALA A 420 -15.80 -19.96 21.24
CA ALA A 420 -16.77 -20.18 22.29
C ALA A 420 -17.88 -19.11 22.34
N THR A 421 -17.69 -17.96 21.72
CA THR A 421 -18.60 -16.80 21.78
C THR A 421 -19.48 -16.68 20.54
N ALA A 422 -18.93 -17.01 19.37
CA ALA A 422 -19.63 -16.89 18.10
C ALA A 422 -20.74 -17.93 17.96
N ALA A 423 -21.84 -17.54 17.35
CA ALA A 423 -22.97 -18.42 17.01
C ALA A 423 -23.00 -18.68 15.50
N GLY A 424 -23.67 -19.78 15.10
CA GLY A 424 -23.81 -20.10 13.67
C GLY A 424 -24.49 -18.95 12.89
N GLY A 425 -23.83 -18.47 11.85
CA GLY A 425 -24.21 -17.31 11.04
C GLY A 425 -23.41 -16.05 11.36
N ASP A 426 -22.59 -16.06 12.41
CA ASP A 426 -21.73 -14.92 12.76
C ASP A 426 -20.44 -14.86 11.94
N VAL A 427 -19.73 -13.75 12.10
CA VAL A 427 -18.35 -13.55 11.66
C VAL A 427 -17.43 -13.48 12.87
N VAL A 428 -16.25 -14.10 12.79
CA VAL A 428 -15.12 -13.74 13.66
C VAL A 428 -14.13 -12.93 12.82
N LEU A 429 -13.93 -11.67 13.19
CA LEU A 429 -13.08 -10.73 12.49
C LEU A 429 -11.80 -10.43 13.29
N LEU A 430 -10.64 -10.82 12.79
CA LEU A 430 -9.36 -10.29 13.25
C LEU A 430 -9.13 -8.95 12.57
N SER A 431 -9.36 -7.82 13.25
CA SER A 431 -9.05 -6.46 12.77
C SER A 431 -8.47 -5.64 13.93
N PRO A 432 -7.15 -5.73 14.14
CA PRO A 432 -6.50 -5.48 15.42
C PRO A 432 -6.47 -4.03 15.89
N ALA A 433 -6.61 -3.04 15.02
CA ALA A 433 -6.44 -1.60 15.27
C ALA A 433 -5.04 -1.19 15.81
N CYS A 434 -4.11 -2.14 15.93
CA CYS A 434 -2.78 -1.95 16.47
C CYS A 434 -1.73 -2.71 15.65
N PRO A 435 -0.47 -2.22 15.58
CA PRO A 435 0.65 -3.00 15.09
C PRO A 435 0.84 -4.28 15.91
N SER A 436 1.53 -5.25 15.33
CA SER A 436 1.72 -6.59 15.88
C SER A 436 3.00 -6.78 16.70
N PHE A 437 3.85 -5.76 16.78
CA PHE A 437 5.25 -5.85 17.27
C PHE A 437 5.43 -6.19 18.75
N ASP A 438 4.35 -6.41 19.49
CA ASP A 438 4.36 -6.90 20.88
C ASP A 438 4.45 -8.44 20.95
N GLN A 439 3.80 -9.15 19.99
CA GLN A 439 3.76 -10.61 19.97
C GLN A 439 4.25 -11.22 18.66
N PHE A 440 4.40 -10.43 17.59
CA PHE A 440 4.76 -10.90 16.26
C PHE A 440 5.78 -9.97 15.62
N ARG A 441 6.56 -10.50 14.66
CA ARG A 441 7.54 -9.74 13.89
C ARG A 441 6.88 -8.65 13.02
N ASP A 442 5.75 -8.97 12.42
CA ASP A 442 5.00 -8.12 11.50
C ASP A 442 3.50 -8.54 11.48
N PHE A 443 2.68 -7.79 10.75
CA PHE A 443 1.25 -8.10 10.63
C PHE A 443 1.01 -9.36 9.78
N GLU A 444 1.91 -9.68 8.86
CA GLU A 444 1.88 -10.89 8.05
C GLU A 444 1.97 -12.13 8.95
N GLN A 445 2.96 -12.18 9.83
CA GLN A 445 3.11 -13.28 10.77
C GLN A 445 1.89 -13.43 11.68
N ARG A 446 1.34 -12.32 12.20
CA ARG A 446 0.11 -12.36 13.00
C ARG A 446 -1.07 -12.93 12.21
N GLY A 447 -1.22 -12.51 10.96
CA GLY A 447 -2.29 -12.98 10.10
C GLY A 447 -2.12 -14.44 9.66
N ASP A 448 -0.89 -14.89 9.40
CA ASP A 448 -0.60 -16.30 9.09
C ASP A 448 -0.86 -17.18 10.31
N SER A 449 -0.40 -16.79 11.50
CA SER A 449 -0.70 -17.52 12.74
C SER A 449 -2.22 -17.63 12.99
N PHE A 450 -2.98 -16.56 12.74
CA PHE A 450 -4.45 -16.62 12.82
C PHE A 450 -5.03 -17.64 11.84
N LYS A 451 -4.55 -17.67 10.58
CA LYS A 451 -5.02 -18.66 9.59
C LYS A 451 -4.71 -20.09 10.02
N GLU A 452 -3.51 -20.34 10.55
CA GLU A 452 -3.10 -21.63 11.07
C GLU A 452 -4.00 -22.09 12.22
N MET A 453 -4.25 -21.22 13.22
CA MET A 453 -5.17 -21.49 14.33
C MET A 453 -6.60 -21.80 13.85
N VAL A 454 -7.10 -21.03 12.87
CA VAL A 454 -8.43 -21.27 12.30
C VAL A 454 -8.49 -22.55 11.49
N ALA A 455 -7.39 -22.99 10.89
CA ALA A 455 -7.34 -24.27 10.16
C ALA A 455 -7.44 -25.49 11.09
N GLU A 456 -7.07 -25.34 12.37
CA GLU A 456 -7.13 -26.40 13.39
C GLU A 456 -8.51 -26.50 14.08
N LEU A 457 -9.40 -25.51 13.92
CA LEU A 457 -10.77 -25.53 14.45
C LEU A 457 -11.68 -26.50 13.65
#